data_146db2666a52f7fbad8c1b21026c5f30
#
_entry.id   146db2666a52f7fbad8c1b21026c5f30
#
_cell.length_a   1.000
_cell.length_b   1.000
_cell.length_c   1.000
_cell.angle_alpha   90.00
_cell.angle_beta   90.00
_cell.angle_gamma   90.00
#
_symmetry.space_group_name_H-M   'P 1'
#
loop_
_entity.id
_entity.type
_entity.pdbx_description
1 polymer ?
#
loop_
_entity_poly.entity_id
_entity_poly.type
_entity_poly.pdbx_seq_one_letter_code
_entity_poly.pdbx_strand_id
1 'polypeptide(L)'
;MKITPIPINKIRNPSFAIFSTIKSIVSKESFDIVHAFNIPSAFAMKYCNAKKKVLSVHGMYSEQVSALHSDTTANIAQITESKVLKWADKLTTDSLMVKQQYKEKLGIDFDFIYAPLDIEKFKDLPNVPKKEKQIVYIGRNSYEKGIDLLKEIENEIDANVVYCTNLQWKEAMIKLKESNVLVVPSRMESIPQIIKEAFYLKIPIIATNVGGIPELITHEKTGMLIPPNNSKKLKETILKEL
;
A
#
# COMPACT_ATOMS: atom_id res chain seq x y z
N MET A 1 20.70 -3.41 14.42
CA MET A 1 21.57 -4.15 13.45
C MET A 1 20.82 -4.33 12.13
N LYS A 2 21.44 -4.02 10.99
CA LYS A 2 20.81 -4.05 9.68
C LYS A 2 20.92 -5.47 9.06
N ILE A 3 19.85 -6.01 8.51
CA ILE A 3 19.84 -7.25 7.74
C ILE A 3 19.73 -6.89 6.26
N THR A 4 20.65 -7.36 5.44
CA THR A 4 20.63 -7.11 4.00
C THR A 4 20.07 -8.34 3.28
N PRO A 5 18.92 -8.23 2.61
CA PRO A 5 18.37 -9.34 1.82
C PRO A 5 19.19 -9.56 0.56
N ILE A 6 19.04 -10.75 -0.06
CA ILE A 6 19.63 -11.03 -1.37
C ILE A 6 18.95 -10.09 -2.40
N PRO A 7 19.72 -9.34 -3.22
CA PRO A 7 19.19 -8.29 -4.10
C PRO A 7 18.49 -8.79 -5.38
N ILE A 8 18.08 -10.06 -5.43
CA ILE A 8 17.34 -10.66 -6.55
C ILE A 8 15.84 -10.53 -6.25
N ASN A 9 15.08 -9.86 -7.11
CA ASN A 9 13.68 -9.50 -6.88
C ASN A 9 12.80 -10.66 -6.40
N LYS A 10 12.90 -11.85 -7.03
CA LYS A 10 12.06 -13.02 -6.68
C LYS A 10 12.36 -13.62 -5.29
N ILE A 11 13.59 -13.51 -4.80
CA ILE A 11 14.02 -14.11 -3.53
C ILE A 11 14.34 -13.08 -2.45
N ARG A 12 14.22 -11.79 -2.74
CA ARG A 12 14.51 -10.70 -1.80
C ARG A 12 13.68 -10.81 -0.51
N ASN A 13 12.37 -10.92 -0.63
CA ASN A 13 11.47 -11.01 0.54
C ASN A 13 11.61 -12.34 1.28
N PRO A 14 11.63 -13.52 0.62
CA PRO A 14 11.90 -14.78 1.28
C PRO A 14 13.24 -14.82 1.99
N SER A 15 14.33 -14.35 1.37
CA SER A 15 15.64 -14.34 2.00
C SER A 15 15.69 -13.40 3.22
N PHE A 16 15.04 -12.24 3.14
CA PHE A 16 14.91 -11.35 4.29
C PHE A 16 14.19 -12.02 5.46
N ALA A 17 13.06 -12.69 5.20
CA ALA A 17 12.30 -13.41 6.22
C ALA A 17 13.13 -14.52 6.88
N ILE A 18 13.87 -15.29 6.10
CA ILE A 18 14.75 -16.37 6.60
C ILE A 18 15.88 -15.78 7.45
N PHE A 19 16.65 -14.84 6.92
CA PHE A 19 17.79 -14.28 7.64
C PHE A 19 17.38 -13.52 8.91
N SER A 20 16.27 -12.78 8.87
CA SER A 20 15.74 -12.10 10.06
C SER A 20 15.28 -13.10 11.11
N THR A 21 14.67 -14.20 10.71
CA THR A 21 14.24 -15.27 11.62
C THR A 21 15.43 -15.97 12.27
N ILE A 22 16.44 -16.39 11.49
CA ILE A 22 17.66 -17.01 12.02
C ILE A 22 18.33 -16.06 13.02
N LYS A 23 18.44 -14.79 12.68
CA LYS A 23 19.02 -13.80 13.56
C LYS A 23 18.24 -13.63 14.85
N SER A 24 16.91 -13.64 14.79
CA SER A 24 16.06 -13.55 15.98
C SER A 24 16.25 -14.77 16.90
N ILE A 25 16.47 -15.94 16.32
CA ILE A 25 16.73 -17.18 17.10
C ILE A 25 18.06 -17.11 17.85
N VAL A 26 19.11 -16.59 17.21
CA VAL A 26 20.47 -16.57 17.81
C VAL A 26 20.74 -15.31 18.65
N SER A 27 19.84 -14.32 18.59
CA SER A 27 19.99 -13.09 19.37
C SER A 27 19.72 -13.34 20.86
N LYS A 28 20.59 -12.80 21.69
CA LYS A 28 20.41 -12.77 23.15
C LYS A 28 19.75 -11.46 23.64
N GLU A 29 19.45 -10.55 22.71
CA GLU A 29 18.81 -9.27 23.04
C GLU A 29 17.37 -9.51 23.49
N SER A 30 16.91 -8.75 24.48
CA SER A 30 15.53 -8.73 24.93
C SER A 30 14.93 -7.34 24.73
N PHE A 31 13.65 -7.31 24.44
CA PHE A 31 12.92 -6.09 24.12
C PHE A 31 11.65 -6.00 24.96
N ASP A 32 11.22 -4.80 25.28
CA ASP A 32 9.89 -4.61 25.88
C ASP A 32 8.80 -4.88 24.85
N ILE A 33 8.97 -4.39 23.62
CA ILE A 33 8.02 -4.57 22.53
C ILE A 33 8.78 -4.93 21.25
N VAL A 34 8.28 -5.92 20.52
CA VAL A 34 8.66 -6.20 19.13
C VAL A 34 7.44 -5.96 18.26
N HIS A 35 7.61 -5.14 17.24
CA HIS A 35 6.56 -4.79 16.27
C HIS A 35 6.94 -5.31 14.87
N ALA A 36 6.13 -6.21 14.33
CA ALA A 36 6.27 -6.75 12.99
C ALA A 36 5.22 -6.14 12.05
N PHE A 37 5.60 -5.96 10.79
CA PHE A 37 4.72 -5.47 9.72
C PHE A 37 4.55 -6.55 8.67
N ASN A 38 3.30 -6.94 8.42
CA ASN A 38 2.88 -8.01 7.51
C ASN A 38 3.34 -9.43 7.90
N ILE A 39 2.66 -10.41 7.36
CA ILE A 39 2.81 -11.83 7.69
C ILE A 39 4.26 -12.35 7.59
N PRO A 40 5.04 -12.02 6.53
CA PRO A 40 6.43 -12.52 6.44
C PRO A 40 7.35 -12.09 7.59
N SER A 41 7.17 -10.90 8.16
CA SER A 41 8.01 -10.41 9.26
C SER A 41 7.66 -11.03 10.61
N ALA A 42 6.47 -11.58 10.74
CA ALA A 42 6.02 -12.22 11.98
C ALA A 42 6.82 -13.48 12.33
N PHE A 43 7.46 -14.14 11.36
CA PHE A 43 8.38 -15.26 11.64
C PHE A 43 9.56 -14.80 12.49
N ALA A 44 10.18 -13.66 12.17
CA ALA A 44 11.23 -13.09 13.01
C ALA A 44 10.69 -12.67 14.38
N MET A 45 9.54 -12.00 14.43
CA MET A 45 8.87 -11.60 15.68
C MET A 45 8.63 -12.81 16.61
N LYS A 46 8.23 -13.95 16.07
CA LYS A 46 7.95 -15.16 16.85
C LYS A 46 9.13 -15.53 17.76
N TYR A 47 10.34 -15.46 17.22
CA TYR A 47 11.57 -15.90 17.91
C TYR A 47 12.32 -14.78 18.62
N CYS A 48 11.88 -13.53 18.50
CA CYS A 48 12.42 -12.44 19.31
C CYS A 48 12.06 -12.65 20.79
N ASN A 49 13.03 -12.42 21.68
CA ASN A 49 12.78 -12.35 23.10
C ASN A 49 12.16 -10.97 23.42
N ALA A 50 10.85 -10.93 23.63
CA ALA A 50 10.11 -9.70 23.89
C ALA A 50 8.98 -9.95 24.89
N LYS A 51 8.71 -8.93 25.75
CA LYS A 51 7.59 -8.96 26.70
C LYS A 51 6.24 -8.89 25.99
N LYS A 52 6.18 -8.13 24.88
CA LYS A 52 4.98 -7.95 24.04
C LYS A 52 5.33 -8.02 22.56
N LYS A 53 4.45 -8.64 21.78
CA LYS A 53 4.58 -8.83 20.33
C LYS A 53 3.38 -8.21 19.64
N VAL A 54 3.62 -7.26 18.75
CA VAL A 54 2.61 -6.56 17.96
C VAL A 54 2.79 -6.93 16.49
N LEU A 55 1.71 -7.24 15.80
CA LEU A 55 1.72 -7.48 14.36
C LEU A 55 0.72 -6.55 13.69
N SER A 56 1.22 -5.68 12.83
CA SER A 56 0.41 -4.84 11.93
C SER A 56 0.25 -5.50 10.56
N VAL A 57 -0.98 -5.54 10.05
CA VAL A 57 -1.30 -6.14 8.76
C VAL A 57 -2.00 -5.12 7.87
N HIS A 58 -1.53 -4.99 6.64
CA HIS A 58 -2.01 -4.02 5.65
C HIS A 58 -2.68 -4.73 4.46
N GLY A 59 -3.66 -5.58 4.73
CA GLY A 59 -4.38 -6.41 3.75
C GLY A 59 -4.28 -7.90 4.08
N MET A 60 -5.26 -8.68 3.62
CA MET A 60 -5.22 -10.14 3.79
C MET A 60 -4.12 -10.74 2.91
N TYR A 61 -3.16 -11.39 3.55
CA TYR A 61 -2.00 -11.98 2.86
C TYR A 61 -2.44 -13.08 1.89
N SER A 62 -3.37 -13.93 2.29
CA SER A 62 -3.92 -14.98 1.45
C SER A 62 -4.60 -14.45 0.18
N GLU A 63 -5.32 -13.35 0.26
CA GLU A 63 -5.93 -12.71 -0.92
C GLU A 63 -4.89 -12.11 -1.85
N GLN A 64 -3.85 -11.46 -1.30
CA GLN A 64 -2.75 -10.94 -2.10
C GLN A 64 -2.01 -12.05 -2.84
N VAL A 65 -1.82 -13.21 -2.20
CA VAL A 65 -1.20 -14.38 -2.81
C VAL A 65 -2.13 -14.99 -3.87
N SER A 66 -3.43 -15.12 -3.58
CA SER A 66 -4.43 -15.66 -4.52
C SER A 66 -4.52 -14.85 -5.82
N ALA A 67 -4.42 -13.53 -5.73
CA ALA A 67 -4.47 -12.66 -6.91
C ALA A 67 -3.24 -12.80 -7.83
N LEU A 68 -2.13 -13.35 -7.34
CA LEU A 68 -0.84 -13.39 -8.05
C LEU A 68 -0.35 -14.83 -8.33
N HIS A 69 -0.94 -15.85 -7.70
CA HIS A 69 -0.46 -17.23 -7.71
C HIS A 69 -1.62 -18.24 -7.81
N SER A 70 -1.27 -19.53 -7.92
CA SER A 70 -2.25 -20.61 -8.02
C SER A 70 -3.04 -20.82 -6.71
N ASP A 71 -4.22 -21.46 -6.82
CA ASP A 71 -5.10 -21.78 -5.71
C ASP A 71 -4.43 -22.59 -4.60
N THR A 72 -3.52 -23.49 -4.96
CA THR A 72 -2.73 -24.30 -4.00
C THR A 72 -1.85 -23.41 -3.12
N THR A 73 -1.22 -22.40 -3.73
CA THR A 73 -0.38 -21.44 -3.01
C THR A 73 -1.22 -20.53 -2.12
N ALA A 74 -2.41 -20.14 -2.57
CA ALA A 74 -3.37 -19.37 -1.79
C ALA A 74 -3.84 -20.12 -0.53
N ASN A 75 -4.13 -21.42 -0.64
CA ASN A 75 -4.54 -22.25 0.50
C ASN A 75 -3.41 -22.38 1.55
N ILE A 76 -2.16 -22.57 1.10
CA ILE A 76 -1.00 -22.59 2.00
C ILE A 76 -0.82 -21.22 2.68
N ALA A 77 -1.01 -20.12 1.95
CA ALA A 77 -0.94 -18.78 2.48
C ALA A 77 -2.00 -18.55 3.57
N GLN A 78 -3.24 -19.00 3.35
CA GLN A 78 -4.33 -18.88 4.33
C GLN A 78 -4.06 -19.65 5.63
N ILE A 79 -3.58 -20.90 5.51
CA ILE A 79 -3.20 -21.71 6.67
C ILE A 79 -2.05 -21.06 7.44
N THR A 80 -1.06 -20.55 6.70
CA THR A 80 0.10 -19.86 7.28
C THR A 80 -0.33 -18.59 8.00
N GLU A 81 -1.15 -17.77 7.36
CA GLU A 81 -1.71 -16.54 7.90
C GLU A 81 -2.44 -16.78 9.23
N SER A 82 -3.38 -17.72 9.24
CA SER A 82 -4.15 -18.07 10.44
C SER A 82 -3.27 -18.54 11.62
N LYS A 83 -2.15 -19.22 11.33
CA LYS A 83 -1.18 -19.63 12.38
C LYS A 83 -0.34 -18.46 12.87
N VAL A 84 0.12 -17.63 11.96
CA VAL A 84 1.04 -16.52 12.24
C VAL A 84 0.37 -15.43 13.08
N LEU A 85 -0.90 -15.15 12.82
CA LEU A 85 -1.66 -14.16 13.60
C LEU A 85 -1.72 -14.51 15.09
N LYS A 86 -1.71 -15.81 15.44
CA LYS A 86 -1.74 -16.29 16.84
C LYS A 86 -0.41 -16.08 17.59
N TRP A 87 0.66 -15.64 16.93
CA TRP A 87 1.96 -15.40 17.58
C TRP A 87 2.09 -13.98 18.17
N ALA A 88 1.16 -13.11 17.84
CA ALA A 88 1.12 -11.74 18.36
C ALA A 88 0.20 -11.62 19.57
N ASP A 89 0.60 -10.83 20.56
CA ASP A 89 -0.24 -10.43 21.68
C ASP A 89 -1.27 -9.38 21.26
N LYS A 90 -0.94 -8.59 20.22
CA LYS A 90 -1.80 -7.57 19.64
C LYS A 90 -1.72 -7.58 18.13
N LEU A 91 -2.87 -7.49 17.49
CA LEU A 91 -3.03 -7.38 16.04
C LEU A 91 -3.57 -6.00 15.72
N THR A 92 -2.94 -5.31 14.76
CA THR A 92 -3.37 -3.98 14.34
C THR A 92 -3.48 -3.89 12.81
N THR A 93 -4.35 -3.01 12.33
CA THR A 93 -4.48 -2.66 10.91
C THR A 93 -4.82 -1.18 10.77
N ASP A 94 -4.49 -0.62 9.61
CA ASP A 94 -4.80 0.78 9.26
C ASP A 94 -6.02 0.94 8.34
N SER A 95 -6.75 -0.16 8.09
CA SER A 95 -7.97 -0.18 7.27
C SER A 95 -9.12 -0.86 8.01
N LEU A 96 -10.26 -0.18 8.06
CA LEU A 96 -11.50 -0.74 8.62
C LEU A 96 -12.00 -1.92 7.78
N MET A 97 -11.84 -1.84 6.46
CA MET A 97 -12.19 -2.92 5.54
C MET A 97 -11.35 -4.17 5.84
N VAL A 98 -10.04 -4.04 6.03
CA VAL A 98 -9.15 -5.16 6.39
C VAL A 98 -9.54 -5.73 7.76
N LYS A 99 -9.83 -4.90 8.75
CA LYS A 99 -10.34 -5.33 10.05
C LYS A 99 -11.60 -6.16 9.91
N GLN A 100 -12.56 -5.68 9.12
CA GLN A 100 -13.82 -6.39 8.89
C GLN A 100 -13.62 -7.72 8.17
N GLN A 101 -12.78 -7.76 7.14
CA GLN A 101 -12.46 -8.99 6.40
C GLN A 101 -11.87 -10.07 7.31
N TYR A 102 -10.93 -9.75 8.20
CA TYR A 102 -10.38 -10.71 9.16
C TYR A 102 -11.41 -11.21 10.15
N LYS A 103 -12.29 -10.31 10.62
CA LYS A 103 -13.38 -10.69 11.52
C LYS A 103 -14.36 -11.64 10.86
N GLU A 104 -14.77 -11.35 9.62
CA GLU A 104 -15.74 -12.17 8.86
C GLU A 104 -15.16 -13.53 8.44
N LYS A 105 -13.93 -13.54 7.91
CA LYS A 105 -13.34 -14.76 7.32
C LYS A 105 -12.64 -15.67 8.33
N LEU A 106 -12.06 -15.11 9.37
CA LEU A 106 -11.25 -15.85 10.33
C LEU A 106 -11.74 -15.73 11.79
N GLY A 107 -12.74 -14.91 12.07
CA GLY A 107 -13.21 -14.63 13.43
C GLY A 107 -12.19 -13.85 14.29
N ILE A 108 -11.19 -13.23 13.67
CA ILE A 108 -10.09 -12.52 14.36
C ILE A 108 -10.38 -11.01 14.35
N ASP A 109 -10.33 -10.40 15.53
CA ASP A 109 -10.47 -8.95 15.67
C ASP A 109 -9.11 -8.26 15.70
N PHE A 110 -9.06 -7.05 15.14
CA PHE A 110 -7.87 -6.21 15.05
C PHE A 110 -8.13 -4.86 15.71
N ASP A 111 -7.13 -4.32 16.40
CA ASP A 111 -7.16 -2.91 16.80
C ASP A 111 -6.94 -2.05 15.55
N PHE A 112 -7.80 -1.05 15.37
CA PHE A 112 -7.68 -0.13 14.25
C PHE A 112 -6.81 1.07 14.63
N ILE A 113 -5.75 1.33 13.87
CA ILE A 113 -4.83 2.44 14.09
C ILE A 113 -4.55 3.10 12.74
N TYR A 114 -5.01 4.34 12.56
CA TYR A 114 -4.71 5.10 11.35
C TYR A 114 -3.21 5.23 11.13
N ALA A 115 -2.74 4.91 9.92
CA ALA A 115 -1.38 5.21 9.53
C ALA A 115 -1.22 6.74 9.43
N PRO A 116 -0.30 7.35 10.21
CA PRO A 116 -0.11 8.80 10.22
C PRO A 116 0.50 9.31 8.92
N LEU A 117 0.27 10.58 8.62
CA LEU A 117 1.02 11.32 7.62
C LEU A 117 2.10 12.15 8.32
N ASP A 118 3.35 11.96 7.92
CA ASP A 118 4.47 12.77 8.41
C ASP A 118 4.48 14.12 7.67
N ILE A 119 3.78 15.09 8.23
CA ILE A 119 3.63 16.43 7.65
C ILE A 119 4.91 17.26 7.65
N GLU A 120 5.88 16.94 8.54
CA GLU A 120 7.14 17.67 8.61
C GLU A 120 7.95 17.54 7.32
N LYS A 121 7.90 16.38 6.66
CA LYS A 121 8.59 16.15 5.38
C LYS A 121 8.15 17.10 4.27
N PHE A 122 6.93 17.64 4.34
CA PHE A 122 6.40 18.54 3.31
C PHE A 122 6.92 19.96 3.42
N LYS A 123 7.45 20.37 4.59
CA LYS A 123 7.98 21.73 4.82
C LYS A 123 9.15 22.06 3.90
N ASP A 124 9.96 21.07 3.56
CA ASP A 124 11.14 21.23 2.70
C ASP A 124 10.83 21.09 1.19
N LEU A 125 9.57 20.99 0.80
CA LEU A 125 9.20 20.92 -0.59
C LEU A 125 9.21 22.32 -1.22
N PRO A 126 9.84 22.47 -2.41
CA PRO A 126 9.85 23.75 -3.11
C PRO A 126 8.42 24.15 -3.52
N ASN A 127 8.22 25.46 -3.64
CA ASN A 127 7.04 25.96 -4.31
C ASN A 127 7.26 25.86 -5.83
N VAL A 128 6.41 25.08 -6.50
CA VAL A 128 6.50 24.85 -7.95
C VAL A 128 5.17 25.20 -8.60
N PRO A 129 5.19 25.81 -9.81
CA PRO A 129 3.96 26.08 -10.55
C PRO A 129 3.33 24.77 -11.06
N LYS A 130 2.01 24.77 -11.16
CA LYS A 130 1.30 23.69 -11.86
C LYS A 130 1.59 23.75 -13.35
N LYS A 131 1.72 22.58 -13.97
CA LYS A 131 1.85 22.41 -15.41
C LYS A 131 0.46 22.19 -16.00
N GLU A 132 0.22 22.81 -17.12
CA GLU A 132 -1.07 22.71 -17.80
C GLU A 132 -1.39 21.26 -18.16
N LYS A 133 -2.61 20.82 -17.87
CA LYS A 133 -3.13 19.47 -18.16
C LYS A 133 -2.20 18.33 -17.75
N GLN A 134 -1.39 18.52 -16.70
CA GLN A 134 -0.53 17.45 -16.20
C GLN A 134 -1.30 16.57 -15.22
N ILE A 135 -1.32 15.27 -15.47
CA ILE A 135 -1.78 14.25 -14.53
C ILE A 135 -0.60 13.40 -14.06
N VAL A 136 -0.66 12.88 -12.85
CA VAL A 136 0.42 12.09 -12.30
C VAL A 136 -0.07 10.75 -11.74
N TYR A 137 0.70 9.72 -12.02
CA TYR A 137 0.64 8.42 -11.38
C TYR A 137 1.86 8.26 -10.48
N ILE A 138 1.66 7.89 -9.21
CA ILE A 138 2.74 7.62 -8.25
C ILE A 138 2.52 6.25 -7.63
N GLY A 139 3.41 5.30 -7.93
CA GLY A 139 3.29 3.94 -7.44
C GLY A 139 4.21 2.97 -8.14
N ARG A 140 4.23 1.72 -7.71
CA ARG A 140 5.01 0.66 -8.37
C ARG A 140 4.46 0.37 -9.76
N ASN A 141 5.34 0.00 -10.69
CA ASN A 141 4.92 -0.55 -11.98
C ASN A 141 4.56 -2.03 -11.79
N SER A 142 3.31 -2.30 -11.39
CA SER A 142 2.83 -3.64 -11.09
C SER A 142 1.32 -3.76 -11.38
N TYR A 143 0.87 -4.99 -11.63
CA TYR A 143 -0.52 -5.28 -12.00
C TYR A 143 -1.53 -4.79 -10.96
N GLU A 144 -1.24 -4.99 -9.67
CA GLU A 144 -2.13 -4.56 -8.59
C GLU A 144 -2.30 -3.04 -8.52
N LYS A 145 -1.34 -2.26 -9.04
CA LYS A 145 -1.41 -0.79 -9.08
C LYS A 145 -2.10 -0.23 -10.32
N GLY A 146 -2.44 -1.07 -11.30
CA GLY A 146 -3.27 -0.70 -12.44
C GLY A 146 -2.69 0.35 -13.39
N ILE A 147 -1.36 0.52 -13.40
CA ILE A 147 -0.66 1.49 -14.28
C ILE A 147 -0.95 1.24 -15.76
N ASP A 148 -1.20 -0.02 -16.13
CA ASP A 148 -1.55 -0.45 -17.48
C ASP A 148 -2.86 0.16 -17.96
N LEU A 149 -3.87 0.34 -17.07
CA LEU A 149 -5.14 0.99 -17.40
C LEU A 149 -4.95 2.46 -17.80
N LEU A 150 -4.02 3.16 -17.17
CA LEU A 150 -3.72 4.54 -17.53
C LEU A 150 -2.93 4.62 -18.85
N LYS A 151 -1.99 3.71 -19.07
CA LYS A 151 -1.23 3.61 -20.32
C LYS A 151 -2.11 3.25 -21.53
N GLU A 152 -3.15 2.45 -21.32
CA GLU A 152 -4.10 2.08 -22.37
C GLU A 152 -4.79 3.31 -22.97
N ILE A 153 -5.11 4.31 -22.15
CA ILE A 153 -5.85 5.49 -22.55
C ILE A 153 -4.98 6.74 -22.77
N GLU A 154 -3.68 6.66 -22.52
CA GLU A 154 -2.76 7.80 -22.53
C GLU A 154 -2.83 8.61 -23.84
N ASN A 155 -2.86 7.91 -24.98
CA ASN A 155 -2.95 8.55 -26.30
C ASN A 155 -4.35 9.08 -26.65
N GLU A 156 -5.36 8.82 -25.83
CA GLU A 156 -6.74 9.21 -26.05
C GLU A 156 -7.18 10.40 -25.17
N ILE A 157 -6.27 10.88 -24.31
CA ILE A 157 -6.50 12.03 -23.44
C ILE A 157 -5.57 13.18 -23.84
N ASP A 158 -6.11 14.39 -23.90
CA ASP A 158 -5.32 15.59 -24.15
C ASP A 158 -4.67 16.08 -22.83
N ALA A 159 -3.69 15.28 -22.34
CA ALA A 159 -3.02 15.54 -21.08
C ALA A 159 -1.57 15.03 -21.09
N ASN A 160 -0.71 15.69 -20.33
CA ASN A 160 0.65 15.22 -20.07
C ASN A 160 0.63 14.21 -18.90
N VAL A 161 0.89 12.94 -19.17
CA VAL A 161 0.91 11.88 -18.16
C VAL A 161 2.31 11.66 -17.61
N VAL A 162 2.48 11.86 -16.31
CA VAL A 162 3.76 11.66 -15.62
C VAL A 162 3.69 10.40 -14.76
N TYR A 163 4.58 9.45 -15.02
CA TYR A 163 4.70 8.19 -14.27
C TYR A 163 5.87 8.24 -13.27
N CYS A 164 5.57 8.23 -11.99
CA CYS A 164 6.55 8.20 -10.90
C CYS A 164 6.63 6.78 -10.31
N THR A 165 7.39 5.89 -10.96
CA THR A 165 7.45 4.47 -10.57
C THR A 165 8.65 4.12 -9.69
N ASN A 166 9.75 4.88 -9.76
CA ASN A 166 11.00 4.62 -9.03
C ASN A 166 11.65 5.90 -8.51
N LEU A 167 10.89 6.97 -8.33
CA LEU A 167 11.40 8.23 -7.80
C LEU A 167 11.56 8.19 -6.29
N GLN A 168 12.50 8.99 -5.78
CA GLN A 168 12.55 9.27 -4.35
C GLN A 168 11.31 10.07 -3.93
N TRP A 169 10.92 9.95 -2.65
CA TRP A 169 9.69 10.57 -2.14
C TRP A 169 9.61 12.08 -2.46
N LYS A 170 10.68 12.82 -2.22
CA LYS A 170 10.73 14.27 -2.47
C LYS A 170 10.50 14.62 -3.94
N GLU A 171 11.10 13.87 -4.85
CA GLU A 171 10.93 14.05 -6.30
C GLU A 171 9.50 13.73 -6.73
N ALA A 172 8.92 12.63 -6.22
CA ALA A 172 7.54 12.26 -6.48
C ALA A 172 6.55 13.33 -5.98
N MET A 173 6.78 13.91 -4.79
CA MET A 173 5.94 14.97 -4.25
C MET A 173 6.05 16.28 -5.05
N ILE A 174 7.22 16.60 -5.61
CA ILE A 174 7.38 17.72 -6.54
C ILE A 174 6.53 17.48 -7.79
N LYS A 175 6.58 16.28 -8.38
CA LYS A 175 5.74 15.94 -9.54
C LYS A 175 4.25 16.00 -9.20
N LEU A 176 3.87 15.58 -7.99
CA LEU A 176 2.50 15.69 -7.52
C LEU A 176 2.06 17.17 -7.43
N LYS A 177 2.89 18.04 -6.86
CA LYS A 177 2.62 19.50 -6.79
C LYS A 177 2.51 20.17 -8.17
N GLU A 178 3.32 19.73 -9.14
CA GLU A 178 3.29 20.22 -10.52
C GLU A 178 2.01 19.80 -11.28
N SER A 179 1.26 18.79 -10.77
CA SER A 179 0.15 18.16 -11.50
C SER A 179 -1.22 18.71 -11.08
N ASN A 180 -2.17 18.62 -11.99
CA ASN A 180 -3.56 19.03 -11.77
C ASN A 180 -4.35 17.94 -11.06
N VAL A 181 -4.06 16.65 -11.37
CA VAL A 181 -4.79 15.48 -10.86
C VAL A 181 -3.84 14.35 -10.56
N LEU A 182 -4.03 13.68 -9.41
CA LEU A 182 -3.45 12.37 -9.09
C LEU A 182 -4.39 11.26 -9.56
N VAL A 183 -3.85 10.28 -10.29
CA VAL A 183 -4.60 9.09 -10.72
C VAL A 183 -4.09 7.86 -9.97
N VAL A 184 -5.00 7.14 -9.29
CA VAL A 184 -4.74 5.92 -8.52
C VAL A 184 -5.63 4.78 -9.05
N PRO A 185 -5.28 4.14 -10.18
CA PRO A 185 -6.12 3.18 -10.88
C PRO A 185 -5.97 1.75 -10.33
N SER A 186 -5.68 1.62 -9.05
CA SER A 186 -5.31 0.35 -8.40
C SER A 186 -6.42 -0.71 -8.50
N ARG A 187 -6.02 -1.98 -8.62
CA ARG A 187 -6.89 -3.16 -8.52
C ARG A 187 -7.00 -3.66 -7.08
N MET A 188 -5.96 -3.40 -6.30
CA MET A 188 -5.88 -3.82 -4.89
C MET A 188 -5.16 -2.76 -4.06
N GLU A 189 -5.75 -2.37 -2.95
CA GLU A 189 -5.17 -1.46 -1.96
C GLU A 189 -5.63 -1.82 -0.55
N SER A 190 -4.80 -1.48 0.44
CA SER A 190 -5.28 -1.29 1.82
C SER A 190 -5.63 0.19 2.00
N ILE A 191 -4.68 0.97 2.49
CA ILE A 191 -4.81 2.43 2.62
C ILE A 191 -3.63 3.08 1.90
N PRO A 192 -3.81 3.60 0.66
CA PRO A 192 -2.70 4.18 -0.09
C PRO A 192 -2.27 5.53 0.50
N GLN A 193 -1.02 5.63 0.95
CA GLN A 193 -0.46 6.85 1.53
C GLN A 193 -0.49 8.03 0.57
N ILE A 194 -0.31 7.77 -0.73
CA ILE A 194 -0.29 8.83 -1.75
C ILE A 194 -1.60 9.63 -1.80
N ILE A 195 -2.73 9.04 -1.43
CA ILE A 195 -4.01 9.75 -1.34
C ILE A 195 -3.98 10.77 -0.20
N LYS A 196 -3.42 10.42 0.97
CA LYS A 196 -3.26 11.34 2.10
C LYS A 196 -2.28 12.46 1.76
N GLU A 197 -1.20 12.13 1.05
CA GLU A 197 -0.21 13.10 0.56
C GLU A 197 -0.85 14.08 -0.43
N ALA A 198 -1.68 13.60 -1.34
CA ALA A 198 -2.43 14.44 -2.28
C ALA A 198 -3.45 15.35 -1.57
N PHE A 199 -4.16 14.85 -0.57
CA PHE A 199 -5.05 15.67 0.26
C PHE A 199 -4.29 16.79 0.98
N TYR A 200 -3.15 16.47 1.58
CA TYR A 200 -2.32 17.48 2.23
C TYR A 200 -1.86 18.57 1.26
N LEU A 201 -1.50 18.17 0.04
CA LEU A 201 -1.07 19.09 -1.03
C LEU A 201 -2.25 19.72 -1.81
N LYS A 202 -3.48 19.39 -1.47
CA LYS A 202 -4.72 19.87 -2.13
C LYS A 202 -4.73 19.57 -3.65
N ILE A 203 -4.27 18.37 -4.02
CA ILE A 203 -4.30 17.89 -5.38
C ILE A 203 -5.57 17.05 -5.58
N PRO A 204 -6.40 17.32 -6.60
CA PRO A 204 -7.54 16.50 -6.97
C PRO A 204 -7.16 15.05 -7.22
N ILE A 205 -8.05 14.12 -6.89
CA ILE A 205 -7.77 12.68 -6.94
C ILE A 205 -8.84 11.96 -7.74
N ILE A 206 -8.40 11.13 -8.69
CA ILE A 206 -9.22 10.10 -9.32
C ILE A 206 -8.68 8.75 -8.88
N ALA A 207 -9.49 7.95 -8.21
CA ALA A 207 -9.06 6.64 -7.70
C ALA A 207 -10.13 5.56 -7.96
N THR A 208 -9.69 4.32 -8.01
CA THR A 208 -10.61 3.18 -8.09
C THR A 208 -11.28 2.91 -6.74
N ASN A 209 -12.52 2.45 -6.78
CA ASN A 209 -13.29 2.05 -5.60
C ASN A 209 -12.90 0.64 -5.17
N VAL A 210 -11.69 0.49 -4.61
CA VAL A 210 -11.17 -0.80 -4.14
C VAL A 210 -10.53 -0.67 -2.76
N GLY A 211 -10.58 -1.76 -2.00
CA GLY A 211 -9.91 -1.84 -0.71
C GLY A 211 -10.34 -0.74 0.24
N GLY A 212 -9.40 -0.13 0.92
CA GLY A 212 -9.63 0.99 1.84
C GLY A 212 -9.64 2.37 1.18
N ILE A 213 -9.58 2.48 -0.16
CA ILE A 213 -9.70 3.79 -0.84
C ILE A 213 -11.00 4.51 -0.48
N PRO A 214 -12.18 3.84 -0.44
CA PRO A 214 -13.44 4.47 -0.02
C PRO A 214 -13.46 4.93 1.45
N GLU A 215 -12.52 4.48 2.27
CA GLU A 215 -12.37 5.00 3.64
C GLU A 215 -11.73 6.41 3.65
N LEU A 216 -10.98 6.75 2.60
CA LEU A 216 -10.31 8.05 2.44
C LEU A 216 -11.09 9.02 1.57
N ILE A 217 -11.74 8.54 0.51
CA ILE A 217 -12.39 9.37 -0.51
C ILE A 217 -13.91 9.23 -0.41
N THR A 218 -14.58 10.35 -0.22
CA THR A 218 -16.03 10.47 -0.46
C THR A 218 -16.24 10.91 -1.90
N HIS A 219 -16.88 10.04 -2.70
CA HIS A 219 -17.12 10.27 -4.13
C HIS A 219 -17.76 11.64 -4.40
N GLU A 220 -17.24 12.37 -5.39
CA GLU A 220 -17.65 13.72 -5.81
C GLU A 220 -17.51 14.83 -4.75
N LYS A 221 -17.05 14.51 -3.53
CA LYS A 221 -16.81 15.50 -2.47
C LYS A 221 -15.33 15.74 -2.22
N THR A 222 -14.57 14.67 -2.02
CA THR A 222 -13.13 14.76 -1.73
C THR A 222 -12.25 14.16 -2.83
N GLY A 223 -12.87 13.59 -3.86
CA GLY A 223 -12.22 13.02 -5.04
C GLY A 223 -13.19 12.16 -5.82
N MET A 224 -12.75 11.66 -6.96
CA MET A 224 -13.54 10.83 -7.85
C MET A 224 -13.25 9.35 -7.61
N LEU A 225 -14.27 8.56 -7.30
CA LEU A 225 -14.18 7.10 -7.24
C LEU A 225 -14.76 6.48 -8.52
N ILE A 226 -13.99 5.60 -9.14
CA ILE A 226 -14.38 4.88 -10.35
C ILE A 226 -14.35 3.36 -10.13
N PRO A 227 -15.11 2.56 -10.89
CA PRO A 227 -14.98 1.11 -10.85
C PRO A 227 -13.57 0.64 -11.24
N PRO A 228 -13.02 -0.40 -10.58
CA PRO A 228 -11.74 -0.98 -10.99
C PRO A 228 -11.85 -1.64 -12.37
N ASN A 229 -10.71 -1.80 -13.06
CA ASN A 229 -10.62 -2.42 -14.39
C ASN A 229 -11.50 -1.75 -15.45
N ASN A 230 -11.70 -0.45 -15.37
CA ASN A 230 -12.55 0.30 -16.30
C ASN A 230 -11.77 1.51 -16.87
N SER A 231 -10.95 1.25 -17.89
CA SER A 231 -10.16 2.28 -18.59
C SER A 231 -11.05 3.33 -19.27
N LYS A 232 -12.22 2.95 -19.78
CA LYS A 232 -13.19 3.88 -20.37
C LYS A 232 -13.68 4.89 -19.32
N LYS A 233 -14.11 4.41 -18.14
CA LYS A 233 -14.56 5.31 -17.06
C LYS A 233 -13.43 6.17 -16.52
N LEU A 234 -12.21 5.62 -16.45
CA LEU A 234 -11.02 6.38 -16.09
C LEU A 234 -10.80 7.55 -17.05
N LYS A 235 -10.82 7.30 -18.36
CA LYS A 235 -10.70 8.32 -19.41
C LYS A 235 -11.77 9.42 -19.27
N GLU A 236 -13.06 9.02 -19.22
CA GLU A 236 -14.18 9.95 -19.08
C GLU A 236 -14.01 10.87 -17.87
N THR A 237 -13.56 10.29 -16.73
CA THR A 237 -13.39 11.04 -15.50
C THR A 237 -12.20 11.99 -15.59
N ILE A 238 -11.08 11.57 -16.19
CA ILE A 238 -9.90 12.44 -16.39
C ILE A 238 -10.29 13.64 -17.25
N LEU A 239 -10.99 13.42 -18.38
CA LEU A 239 -11.40 14.51 -19.29
C LEU A 239 -12.38 15.51 -18.64
N LYS A 240 -13.12 15.08 -17.61
CA LYS A 240 -14.03 15.95 -16.86
C LYS A 240 -13.29 16.82 -15.81
N GLU A 241 -12.20 16.31 -15.26
CA GLU A 241 -11.47 16.94 -14.15
C GLU A 241 -10.29 17.84 -14.63
N LEU A 242 -9.94 17.82 -15.93
CA LEU A 242 -8.95 18.68 -16.56
C LEU A 242 -9.56 19.93 -17.19
#